data_f78120d08bce603a0fb3aeb73204ec3a
#
_entry.id   f78120d08bce603a0fb3aeb73204ec3a
#
_cell.length_a   1.000
_cell.length_b   1.000
_cell.length_c   1.000
_cell.angle_alpha   90.00
_cell.angle_beta   90.00
_cell.angle_gamma   90.00
#
_symmetry.space_group_name_H-M   'P 1'
#
loop_
_entity.id
_entity.type
_entity.pdbx_description
1 polymer ?
#
loop_
_entity_poly.entity_id
_entity_poly.type
_entity_poly.pdbx_seq_one_letter_code
_entity_poly.pdbx_strand_id
1 'polypeptide(L)'
;MSTGVVRHSAEDLGADAEDRPDLILVVDDDQDIAGFVEFNLKVHGYEVIRAADGESALELMETKRPDLAVVDWMMPRMDGVELTRRLRAEPLTSALPVIMLTAKSMTVDKVVGLTAGVDDYLVKPFDTAELIARVSSTLRRNKEFREVSPLTGLPGNARVRREVADRMKAGGEYSVGYIDIDRFKSVNDVYGFDRGDEFITALARSLHKASASVGKPSIFLGHIGGDDFVFICAPDQVLPLTKFTVTDFEQAADRLYDAGDADRGYIEVPDRRGNKNRAALVTLSIGVAQATADGRKFTDPRVVIAVASEMKKVAKSQPGSYVAIDRRRGDGEDED
;
A
#
# COMPACT_ATOMS: atom_id res chain seq x y z
N MET A 1 -10.72 -10.84 34.40
CA MET A 1 -9.52 -10.33 33.70
C MET A 1 -9.95 -9.98 32.29
N SER A 2 -10.05 -8.69 32.00
CA SER A 2 -10.66 -8.15 30.77
C SER A 2 -9.56 -8.02 29.72
N THR A 3 -9.61 -8.80 28.66
CA THR A 3 -8.75 -8.63 27.48
C THR A 3 -9.38 -7.60 26.56
N GLY A 4 -8.83 -6.39 26.59
CA GLY A 4 -9.23 -5.31 25.69
C GLY A 4 -8.89 -5.66 24.23
N VAL A 5 -9.90 -5.76 23.42
CA VAL A 5 -9.79 -5.78 21.95
C VAL A 5 -9.45 -4.35 21.51
N VAL A 6 -8.22 -4.12 21.10
CA VAL A 6 -7.81 -2.87 20.45
C VAL A 6 -8.56 -2.75 19.12
N ARG A 7 -9.56 -1.89 19.11
CA ARG A 7 -10.19 -1.43 17.86
C ARG A 7 -9.21 -0.45 17.21
N HIS A 8 -8.59 -0.85 16.11
CA HIS A 8 -7.94 0.11 15.22
C HIS A 8 -9.04 0.94 14.56
N SER A 9 -9.25 2.12 15.09
CA SER A 9 -10.08 3.15 14.49
C SER A 9 -9.31 3.76 13.30
N ALA A 10 -10.05 4.23 12.29
CA ALA A 10 -9.55 4.87 11.07
C ALA A 10 -8.74 6.18 11.32
N GLU A 11 -8.38 6.49 12.55
CA GLU A 11 -7.63 7.68 12.97
C GLU A 11 -6.11 7.50 12.89
N ASP A 12 -5.60 6.28 12.68
CA ASP A 12 -4.15 6.00 12.53
C ASP A 12 -3.72 5.91 11.06
N LEU A 13 -4.32 6.73 10.19
CA LEU A 13 -3.77 7.01 8.87
C LEU A 13 -2.59 7.96 9.06
N GLY A 14 -1.40 7.34 9.27
CA GLY A 14 -0.15 8.02 9.57
C GLY A 14 0.04 9.30 8.77
N ALA A 15 -0.23 10.42 9.41
CA ALA A 15 0.32 11.70 9.03
C ALA A 15 1.84 11.61 9.23
N ASP A 16 2.61 12.22 8.31
CA ASP A 16 4.01 12.59 8.42
C ASP A 16 5.13 11.63 7.97
N ALA A 17 4.87 10.49 7.32
CA ALA A 17 5.98 9.68 6.80
C ALA A 17 6.47 10.10 5.39
N GLU A 18 5.70 10.90 4.63
CA GLU A 18 6.00 11.21 3.22
C GLU A 18 6.79 12.52 3.01
N ASP A 19 6.92 13.39 4.01
CA ASP A 19 7.57 14.71 3.87
C ASP A 19 8.93 14.80 4.60
N ARG A 20 9.37 13.72 5.26
CA ARG A 20 10.70 13.68 5.89
C ARG A 20 11.75 13.19 4.89
N PRO A 21 13.00 13.68 5.00
CA PRO A 21 14.11 13.10 4.27
C PRO A 21 14.25 11.59 4.56
N ASP A 22 14.62 10.81 3.52
CA ASP A 22 14.89 9.38 3.71
C ASP A 22 16.08 9.20 4.66
N LEU A 23 15.92 8.34 5.67
CA LEU A 23 16.93 8.01 6.66
C LEU A 23 17.77 6.81 6.19
N ILE A 24 19.07 7.03 6.01
CA ILE A 24 20.02 6.00 5.58
C ILE A 24 20.87 5.53 6.76
N LEU A 25 20.91 4.21 6.98
CA LEU A 25 21.86 3.60 7.91
C LEU A 25 23.16 3.27 7.15
N VAL A 26 24.29 3.78 7.62
CA VAL A 26 25.63 3.46 7.10
C VAL A 26 26.35 2.60 8.13
N VAL A 27 26.79 1.42 7.73
CA VAL A 27 27.48 0.45 8.58
C VAL A 27 28.84 0.13 7.95
N ASP A 28 29.90 0.64 8.51
CA ASP A 28 31.29 0.42 8.05
C ASP A 28 32.23 0.64 9.24
N ASP A 29 33.18 -0.27 9.48
CA ASP A 29 34.17 -0.13 10.55
C ASP A 29 35.29 0.84 10.20
N ASP A 30 35.47 1.14 8.91
CA ASP A 30 36.36 2.22 8.44
C ASP A 30 35.66 3.58 8.56
N GLN A 31 36.12 4.40 9.52
CA GLN A 31 35.56 5.70 9.81
C GLN A 31 35.68 6.69 8.65
N ASP A 32 36.71 6.57 7.82
CA ASP A 32 36.96 7.46 6.67
C ASP A 32 35.95 7.14 5.55
N ILE A 33 35.70 5.85 5.27
CA ILE A 33 34.70 5.41 4.30
C ILE A 33 33.30 5.76 4.79
N ALA A 34 32.96 5.43 6.03
CA ALA A 34 31.68 5.79 6.63
C ALA A 34 31.44 7.30 6.60
N GLY A 35 32.48 8.12 6.91
CA GLY A 35 32.41 9.57 6.85
C GLY A 35 32.23 10.11 5.43
N PHE A 36 32.91 9.51 4.44
CA PHE A 36 32.72 9.86 3.02
C PHE A 36 31.31 9.57 2.55
N VAL A 37 30.78 8.40 2.86
CA VAL A 37 29.39 8.00 2.50
C VAL A 37 28.38 8.93 3.18
N GLU A 38 28.52 9.16 4.48
CA GLU A 38 27.63 10.07 5.24
C GLU A 38 27.63 11.49 4.66
N PHE A 39 28.82 12.07 4.43
CA PHE A 39 28.92 13.41 3.88
C PHE A 39 28.20 13.55 2.54
N ASN A 40 28.46 12.63 1.62
CA ASN A 40 27.84 12.67 0.29
C ASN A 40 26.32 12.47 0.33
N LEU A 41 25.82 11.57 1.17
CA LEU A 41 24.39 11.37 1.35
C LEU A 41 23.71 12.61 1.93
N LYS A 42 24.30 13.25 2.95
CA LYS A 42 23.77 14.49 3.55
C LYS A 42 23.72 15.66 2.57
N VAL A 43 24.75 15.82 1.75
CA VAL A 43 24.77 16.86 0.70
C VAL A 43 23.63 16.67 -0.31
N HIS A 44 23.18 15.43 -0.53
CA HIS A 44 22.08 15.11 -1.44
C HIS A 44 20.71 15.02 -0.73
N GLY A 45 20.60 15.52 0.50
CA GLY A 45 19.32 15.69 1.20
C GLY A 45 18.84 14.48 1.99
N TYR A 46 19.67 13.45 2.18
CA TYR A 46 19.35 12.30 3.04
C TYR A 46 19.69 12.57 4.50
N GLU A 47 18.91 12.02 5.43
CA GLU A 47 19.34 11.87 6.81
C GLU A 47 20.19 10.62 6.96
N VAL A 48 21.22 10.66 7.83
CA VAL A 48 22.15 9.54 7.99
C VAL A 48 22.39 9.23 9.45
N ILE A 49 22.32 7.95 9.79
CA ILE A 49 22.80 7.38 11.04
C ILE A 49 23.93 6.39 10.76
N ARG A 50 24.89 6.28 11.67
CA ARG A 50 26.07 5.43 11.48
C ARG A 50 26.18 4.36 12.57
N ALA A 51 26.65 3.19 12.17
CA ALA A 51 27.10 2.13 13.05
C ALA A 51 28.50 1.67 12.62
N ALA A 52 29.34 1.27 13.57
CA ALA A 52 30.69 0.81 13.31
C ALA A 52 30.77 -0.70 13.03
N ASP A 53 29.69 -1.44 13.22
CA ASP A 53 29.58 -2.89 13.03
C ASP A 53 28.12 -3.36 13.04
N GLY A 54 27.92 -4.65 12.74
CA GLY A 54 26.58 -5.23 12.65
C GLY A 54 25.81 -5.24 13.98
N GLU A 55 26.48 -5.36 15.14
CA GLU A 55 25.81 -5.38 16.44
C GLU A 55 25.27 -3.98 16.78
N SER A 56 26.08 -2.95 16.67
CA SER A 56 25.65 -1.56 16.87
C SER A 56 24.58 -1.11 15.84
N ALA A 57 24.61 -1.66 14.63
CA ALA A 57 23.55 -1.44 13.65
C ALA A 57 22.21 -2.00 14.12
N LEU A 58 22.16 -3.23 14.64
CA LEU A 58 20.93 -3.84 15.18
C LEU A 58 20.39 -3.05 16.38
N GLU A 59 21.24 -2.63 17.32
CA GLU A 59 20.86 -1.80 18.46
C GLU A 59 20.24 -0.47 18.02
N LEU A 60 20.85 0.22 17.06
CA LEU A 60 20.28 1.46 16.51
C LEU A 60 18.90 1.25 15.89
N MET A 61 18.67 0.12 15.26
CA MET A 61 17.40 -0.21 14.60
C MET A 61 16.27 -0.55 15.57
N GLU A 62 16.55 -0.80 16.84
CA GLU A 62 15.49 -0.92 17.87
C GLU A 62 14.73 0.41 18.07
N THR A 63 15.40 1.55 17.91
CA THR A 63 14.84 2.89 18.15
C THR A 63 14.68 3.72 16.87
N LYS A 64 15.41 3.41 15.80
CA LYS A 64 15.38 4.10 14.52
C LYS A 64 14.85 3.18 13.42
N ARG A 65 14.18 3.78 12.44
CA ARG A 65 13.62 3.05 11.29
C ARG A 65 14.22 3.62 10.01
N PRO A 66 15.41 3.15 9.58
CA PRO A 66 16.01 3.60 8.33
C PRO A 66 15.18 3.11 7.13
N ASP A 67 15.25 3.88 6.04
CA ASP A 67 14.59 3.58 4.78
C ASP A 67 15.48 2.74 3.85
N LEU A 68 16.81 2.76 4.09
CA LEU A 68 17.81 1.96 3.38
C LEU A 68 19.05 1.78 4.27
N ALA A 69 19.77 0.65 4.13
CA ALA A 69 21.07 0.42 4.74
C ALA A 69 22.17 0.32 3.66
N VAL A 70 23.29 1.03 3.87
CA VAL A 70 24.55 0.87 3.15
C VAL A 70 25.51 0.17 4.09
N VAL A 71 25.93 -1.06 3.77
CA VAL A 71 26.62 -1.96 4.70
C VAL A 71 27.92 -2.43 4.09
N ASP A 72 29.03 -2.30 4.81
CA ASP A 72 30.29 -2.92 4.39
C ASP A 72 30.21 -4.44 4.48
N TRP A 73 30.82 -5.10 3.51
CA TRP A 73 30.90 -6.56 3.48
C TRP A 73 31.69 -7.12 4.63
N MET A 74 32.91 -6.57 4.86
CA MET A 74 33.87 -7.11 5.82
C MET A 74 33.98 -6.22 7.05
N MET A 75 33.32 -6.60 8.11
CA MET A 75 33.40 -5.94 9.40
C MET A 75 33.78 -6.92 10.51
N PRO A 76 34.44 -6.48 11.59
CA PRO A 76 34.74 -7.34 12.74
C PRO A 76 33.46 -7.77 13.45
N ARG A 77 33.50 -8.92 14.12
CA ARG A 77 32.42 -9.55 14.91
C ARG A 77 31.24 -10.06 14.08
N MET A 78 30.57 -9.19 13.36
CA MET A 78 29.44 -9.52 12.49
C MET A 78 29.68 -8.89 11.12
N ASP A 79 29.86 -9.68 10.09
CA ASP A 79 30.02 -9.22 8.72
C ASP A 79 28.68 -8.74 8.13
N GLY A 80 28.75 -8.04 6.98
CA GLY A 80 27.57 -7.48 6.34
C GLY A 80 26.58 -8.54 5.87
N VAL A 81 27.03 -9.72 5.52
CA VAL A 81 26.19 -10.85 5.08
C VAL A 81 25.37 -11.39 6.25
N GLU A 82 26.01 -11.60 7.39
CA GLU A 82 25.35 -12.07 8.61
C GLU A 82 24.35 -11.02 9.13
N LEU A 83 24.74 -9.73 9.12
CA LEU A 83 23.82 -8.63 9.42
C LEU A 83 22.59 -8.69 8.50
N THR A 84 22.80 -8.82 7.20
CA THR A 84 21.70 -8.88 6.23
C THR A 84 20.77 -10.08 6.50
N ARG A 85 21.32 -11.27 6.82
CA ARG A 85 20.51 -12.44 7.17
C ARG A 85 19.63 -12.18 8.40
N ARG A 86 20.17 -11.54 9.44
CA ARG A 86 19.40 -11.19 10.66
C ARG A 86 18.30 -10.18 10.33
N LEU A 87 18.59 -9.18 9.50
CA LEU A 87 17.58 -8.23 9.04
C LEU A 87 16.45 -8.93 8.27
N ARG A 88 16.75 -9.92 7.45
CA ARG A 88 15.73 -10.67 6.69
C ARG A 88 14.92 -11.65 7.57
N ALA A 89 15.48 -12.12 8.66
CA ALA A 89 14.80 -13.01 9.61
C ALA A 89 13.78 -12.27 10.51
N GLU A 90 13.97 -10.97 10.71
CA GLU A 90 13.11 -10.16 11.59
C GLU A 90 12.00 -9.47 10.78
N PRO A 91 10.70 -9.69 11.09
CA PRO A 91 9.58 -9.14 10.31
C PRO A 91 9.64 -7.62 10.10
N LEU A 92 10.10 -6.87 11.11
CA LEU A 92 10.14 -5.40 11.07
C LEU A 92 11.23 -4.84 10.14
N THR A 93 12.26 -5.61 9.85
CA THR A 93 13.42 -5.20 9.04
C THR A 93 13.59 -6.02 7.77
N SER A 94 12.78 -7.07 7.58
CA SER A 94 12.88 -8.00 6.44
C SER A 94 12.77 -7.31 5.07
N ALA A 95 12.01 -6.22 4.98
CA ALA A 95 11.82 -5.42 3.77
C ALA A 95 12.76 -4.21 3.66
N LEU A 96 13.73 -4.04 4.57
CA LEU A 96 14.71 -2.94 4.49
C LEU A 96 15.66 -3.19 3.32
N PRO A 97 15.77 -2.27 2.33
CA PRO A 97 16.72 -2.44 1.25
C PRO A 97 18.16 -2.29 1.76
N VAL A 98 19.03 -3.17 1.29
CA VAL A 98 20.45 -3.25 1.66
C VAL A 98 21.32 -3.11 0.42
N ILE A 99 22.19 -2.09 0.40
CA ILE A 99 23.27 -1.94 -0.57
C ILE A 99 24.57 -2.39 0.11
N MET A 100 25.23 -3.40 -0.45
CA MET A 100 26.48 -3.93 0.10
C MET A 100 27.70 -3.26 -0.53
N LEU A 101 28.60 -2.69 0.30
CA LEU A 101 29.90 -2.23 -0.15
C LEU A 101 30.88 -3.39 -0.20
N THR A 102 31.54 -3.63 -1.32
CA THR A 102 32.40 -4.82 -1.52
C THR A 102 33.70 -4.49 -2.25
N ALA A 103 34.77 -5.25 -2.00
CA ALA A 103 36.03 -5.14 -2.75
C ALA A 103 35.92 -5.88 -4.11
N LYS A 104 36.62 -5.38 -5.13
CA LYS A 104 36.55 -5.84 -6.55
C LYS A 104 36.88 -7.33 -6.77
N SER A 105 37.55 -8.00 -5.83
CA SER A 105 38.07 -9.36 -5.97
C SER A 105 37.06 -10.48 -5.69
N MET A 106 35.82 -10.16 -5.28
CA MET A 106 34.89 -11.14 -4.72
C MET A 106 33.77 -11.54 -5.68
N THR A 107 34.09 -12.12 -6.83
CA THR A 107 33.07 -12.62 -7.79
C THR A 107 32.29 -13.81 -7.23
N VAL A 108 32.90 -14.62 -6.36
CA VAL A 108 32.26 -15.78 -5.71
C VAL A 108 31.30 -15.33 -4.62
N ASP A 109 31.60 -14.23 -3.95
CA ASP A 109 30.81 -13.71 -2.83
C ASP A 109 29.52 -13.00 -3.27
N LYS A 110 29.43 -12.54 -4.53
CA LYS A 110 28.18 -12.03 -5.11
C LYS A 110 27.07 -13.08 -5.12
N VAL A 111 27.40 -14.35 -5.30
CA VAL A 111 26.43 -15.46 -5.24
C VAL A 111 25.96 -15.69 -3.79
N VAL A 112 26.89 -15.62 -2.82
CA VAL A 112 26.57 -15.77 -1.40
C VAL A 112 25.72 -14.61 -0.88
N GLY A 113 26.03 -13.39 -1.29
CA GLY A 113 25.24 -12.22 -0.89
C GLY A 113 23.85 -12.15 -1.54
N LEU A 114 23.69 -12.61 -2.79
CA LEU A 114 22.38 -12.76 -3.44
C LEU A 114 21.48 -13.76 -2.67
N THR A 115 22.07 -14.83 -2.15
CA THR A 115 21.34 -15.80 -1.28
C THR A 115 21.04 -15.25 0.11
N ALA A 116 21.79 -14.23 0.58
CA ALA A 116 21.52 -13.55 1.85
C ALA A 116 20.44 -12.47 1.77
N GLY A 117 19.98 -12.12 0.57
CA GLY A 117 18.92 -11.14 0.36
C GLY A 117 19.41 -9.68 0.24
N VAL A 118 20.63 -9.44 -0.26
CA VAL A 118 21.13 -8.11 -0.61
C VAL A 118 20.43 -7.60 -1.86
N ASP A 119 20.04 -6.32 -1.88
CA ASP A 119 19.27 -5.73 -3.00
C ASP A 119 20.16 -5.13 -4.09
N ASP A 120 21.33 -4.62 -3.73
CA ASP A 120 22.32 -4.08 -4.69
C ASP A 120 23.74 -4.09 -4.10
N TYR A 121 24.74 -3.92 -4.97
CA TYR A 121 26.18 -3.92 -4.62
C TYR A 121 26.85 -2.68 -5.15
N LEU A 122 27.80 -2.14 -4.36
CA LEU A 122 28.68 -1.06 -4.76
C LEU A 122 30.13 -1.46 -4.52
N VAL A 123 30.95 -1.47 -5.58
CA VAL A 123 32.33 -1.96 -5.52
C VAL A 123 33.28 -0.86 -5.10
N LYS A 124 34.06 -1.06 -4.03
CA LYS A 124 35.13 -0.16 -3.60
C LYS A 124 36.36 -0.28 -4.54
N PRO A 125 37.00 0.83 -4.98
CA PRO A 125 36.58 2.23 -4.76
C PRO A 125 35.43 2.67 -5.66
N PHE A 126 34.51 3.47 -5.13
CA PHE A 126 33.35 4.01 -5.86
C PHE A 126 33.39 5.56 -5.83
N ASP A 127 32.74 6.17 -6.79
CA ASP A 127 32.54 7.63 -6.79
C ASP A 127 31.18 8.03 -6.20
N THR A 128 31.06 9.34 -5.89
CA THR A 128 29.83 9.90 -5.33
C THR A 128 28.63 9.69 -6.25
N ALA A 129 28.80 9.83 -7.57
CA ALA A 129 27.69 9.72 -8.50
C ALA A 129 27.12 8.29 -8.54
N GLU A 130 27.99 7.27 -8.50
CA GLU A 130 27.58 5.88 -8.44
C GLU A 130 26.82 5.58 -7.11
N LEU A 131 27.38 6.02 -5.97
CA LEU A 131 26.72 5.87 -4.67
C LEU A 131 25.30 6.45 -4.67
N ILE A 132 25.16 7.71 -5.07
CA ILE A 132 23.88 8.42 -5.07
C ILE A 132 22.91 7.80 -6.05
N ALA A 133 23.35 7.41 -7.26
CA ALA A 133 22.50 6.76 -8.24
C ALA A 133 21.94 5.42 -7.73
N ARG A 134 22.74 4.60 -7.04
CA ARG A 134 22.30 3.33 -6.46
C ARG A 134 21.36 3.53 -5.29
N VAL A 135 21.68 4.45 -4.36
CA VAL A 135 20.80 4.76 -3.23
C VAL A 135 19.44 5.25 -3.72
N SER A 136 19.42 6.26 -4.62
CA SER A 136 18.17 6.81 -5.15
C SER A 136 17.34 5.78 -5.93
N SER A 137 17.99 4.94 -6.76
CA SER A 137 17.29 3.91 -7.53
C SER A 137 16.73 2.81 -6.64
N THR A 138 17.47 2.39 -5.60
CA THR A 138 17.04 1.35 -4.66
C THR A 138 15.91 1.84 -3.77
N LEU A 139 15.99 3.08 -3.24
CA LEU A 139 14.89 3.71 -2.50
C LEU A 139 13.62 3.83 -3.36
N ARG A 140 13.75 4.31 -4.60
CA ARG A 140 12.61 4.42 -5.52
C ARG A 140 11.96 3.07 -5.75
N ARG A 141 12.73 2.03 -6.12
CA ARG A 141 12.21 0.66 -6.31
C ARG A 141 11.50 0.14 -5.07
N ASN A 142 12.08 0.34 -3.89
CA ASN A 142 11.47 -0.11 -2.63
C ASN A 142 10.17 0.65 -2.31
N LYS A 143 10.12 1.98 -2.55
CA LYS A 143 8.90 2.77 -2.43
C LYS A 143 7.82 2.28 -3.42
N GLU A 144 8.18 2.08 -4.68
CA GLU A 144 7.28 1.54 -5.71
C GLU A 144 6.74 0.15 -5.32
N PHE A 145 7.58 -0.72 -4.75
CA PHE A 145 7.18 -2.05 -4.28
C PHE A 145 6.23 -1.98 -3.06
N ARG A 146 6.48 -1.07 -2.11
CA ARG A 146 5.60 -0.82 -0.96
C ARG A 146 4.31 -0.09 -1.34
N GLU A 147 4.32 0.61 -2.47
CA GLU A 147 3.17 1.34 -3.00
C GLU A 147 2.18 0.45 -3.77
N VAL A 148 2.45 -0.84 -3.91
CA VAL A 148 1.61 -1.79 -4.68
C VAL A 148 1.09 -2.90 -3.77
N SER A 149 -0.18 -3.22 -3.86
CA SER A 149 -0.75 -4.37 -3.15
C SER A 149 -0.16 -5.68 -3.68
N PRO A 150 0.45 -6.52 -2.83
CA PRO A 150 1.02 -7.81 -3.28
C PRO A 150 -0.01 -8.76 -3.88
N LEU A 151 -1.25 -8.69 -3.40
CA LEU A 151 -2.34 -9.57 -3.83
C LEU A 151 -2.89 -9.19 -5.21
N THR A 152 -3.06 -7.89 -5.47
CA THR A 152 -3.77 -7.43 -6.67
C THR A 152 -2.90 -6.74 -7.70
N GLY A 153 -1.67 -6.34 -7.33
CA GLY A 153 -0.79 -5.54 -8.16
C GLY A 153 -1.25 -4.08 -8.34
N LEU A 154 -2.35 -3.68 -7.69
CA LEU A 154 -2.86 -2.31 -7.78
C LEU A 154 -2.10 -1.37 -6.83
N PRO A 155 -1.96 -0.08 -7.20
CA PRO A 155 -1.43 0.97 -6.34
C PRO A 155 -2.06 1.00 -4.95
N GLY A 156 -1.22 1.11 -3.91
CA GLY A 156 -1.63 1.22 -2.52
C GLY A 156 -1.95 2.65 -2.08
N ASN A 157 -2.18 2.81 -0.77
CA ASN A 157 -2.67 4.04 -0.16
C ASN A 157 -1.83 5.30 -0.49
N ALA A 158 -0.49 5.21 -0.44
CA ALA A 158 0.41 6.33 -0.73
C ALA A 158 0.22 6.83 -2.18
N ARG A 159 0.19 5.91 -3.14
CA ARG A 159 0.01 6.24 -4.55
C ARG A 159 -1.39 6.80 -4.84
N VAL A 160 -2.43 6.29 -4.17
CA VAL A 160 -3.80 6.84 -4.24
C VAL A 160 -3.82 8.30 -3.80
N ARG A 161 -3.23 8.63 -2.63
CA ARG A 161 -3.17 10.02 -2.15
C ARG A 161 -2.44 10.95 -3.12
N ARG A 162 -1.30 10.49 -3.68
CA ARG A 162 -0.54 11.26 -4.65
C ARG A 162 -1.35 11.53 -5.92
N GLU A 163 -2.02 10.51 -6.48
CA GLU A 163 -2.87 10.68 -7.66
C GLU A 163 -3.99 11.69 -7.42
N VAL A 164 -4.66 11.65 -6.26
CA VAL A 164 -5.67 12.65 -5.89
C VAL A 164 -5.07 14.05 -5.85
N ALA A 165 -3.89 14.21 -5.21
CA ALA A 165 -3.21 15.50 -5.15
C ALA A 165 -2.83 16.03 -6.54
N ASP A 166 -2.39 15.15 -7.44
CA ASP A 166 -2.03 15.51 -8.81
C ASP A 166 -3.26 15.95 -9.62
N ARG A 167 -4.42 15.27 -9.47
CA ARG A 167 -5.70 15.71 -10.07
C ARG A 167 -6.15 17.05 -9.54
N MET A 168 -6.03 17.30 -8.25
CA MET A 168 -6.36 18.58 -7.64
C MET A 168 -5.48 19.71 -8.18
N LYS A 169 -4.17 19.51 -8.29
CA LYS A 169 -3.21 20.49 -8.86
C LYS A 169 -3.50 20.76 -10.33
N ALA A 170 -3.92 19.77 -11.09
CA ALA A 170 -4.27 19.93 -12.50
C ALA A 170 -5.55 20.79 -12.71
N GLY A 171 -6.38 20.98 -11.69
CA GLY A 171 -7.52 21.89 -11.70
C GLY A 171 -8.70 21.44 -12.56
N GLY A 172 -8.77 20.20 -12.97
CA GLY A 172 -9.88 19.63 -13.74
C GLY A 172 -10.95 18.99 -12.84
N GLU A 173 -12.04 18.57 -13.48
CA GLU A 173 -13.08 17.77 -12.82
C GLU A 173 -12.60 16.34 -12.61
N TYR A 174 -12.87 15.78 -11.44
CA TYR A 174 -12.54 14.40 -11.11
C TYR A 174 -13.48 13.82 -10.06
N SER A 175 -13.54 12.50 -10.01
CA SER A 175 -14.28 11.75 -9.00
C SER A 175 -13.36 10.76 -8.32
N VAL A 176 -13.52 10.62 -7.01
CA VAL A 176 -12.86 9.58 -6.19
C VAL A 176 -13.94 8.63 -5.70
N GLY A 177 -13.86 7.36 -6.09
CA GLY A 177 -14.75 6.31 -5.62
C GLY A 177 -14.05 5.40 -4.63
N TYR A 178 -14.73 5.07 -3.54
CA TYR A 178 -14.28 4.11 -2.53
C TYR A 178 -15.20 2.88 -2.57
N ILE A 179 -14.64 1.69 -2.71
CA ILE A 179 -15.38 0.43 -2.90
C ILE A 179 -15.03 -0.52 -1.75
N ASP A 180 -16.03 -1.28 -1.31
CA ASP A 180 -15.90 -2.28 -0.25
C ASP A 180 -16.76 -3.51 -0.61
N ILE A 181 -16.26 -4.69 -0.28
CA ILE A 181 -17.00 -5.94 -0.44
C ILE A 181 -17.86 -6.18 0.81
N ASP A 182 -19.16 -6.01 0.68
CA ASP A 182 -20.08 -6.23 1.80
C ASP A 182 -20.02 -7.68 2.28
N ARG A 183 -20.05 -7.86 3.61
CA ARG A 183 -20.04 -9.18 4.25
C ARG A 183 -18.76 -10.00 3.99
N PHE A 184 -17.67 -9.38 3.55
CA PHE A 184 -16.41 -10.04 3.25
C PHE A 184 -15.89 -10.89 4.43
N LYS A 185 -16.08 -10.36 5.66
CA LYS A 185 -15.74 -11.12 6.86
C LYS A 185 -16.46 -12.47 6.92
N SER A 186 -17.71 -12.54 6.52
CA SER A 186 -18.48 -13.81 6.51
C SER A 186 -17.91 -14.83 5.51
N VAL A 187 -17.37 -14.36 4.39
CA VAL A 187 -16.64 -15.20 3.43
C VAL A 187 -15.40 -15.79 4.09
N ASN A 188 -14.57 -14.96 4.73
CA ASN A 188 -13.37 -15.42 5.42
C ASN A 188 -13.68 -16.40 6.57
N ASP A 189 -14.75 -16.13 7.32
CA ASP A 189 -15.17 -16.97 8.46
C ASP A 189 -15.66 -18.37 7.99
N VAL A 190 -16.20 -18.48 6.76
CA VAL A 190 -16.74 -19.75 6.22
C VAL A 190 -15.73 -20.49 5.34
N TYR A 191 -15.08 -19.78 4.42
CA TYR A 191 -14.21 -20.37 3.39
C TYR A 191 -12.72 -20.22 3.66
N GLY A 192 -12.32 -19.42 4.66
CA GLY A 192 -10.92 -19.10 4.96
C GLY A 192 -10.36 -17.96 4.10
N PHE A 193 -9.15 -17.51 4.48
CA PHE A 193 -8.52 -16.34 3.87
C PHE A 193 -8.13 -16.57 2.40
N ASP A 194 -7.67 -17.77 2.04
CA ASP A 194 -7.27 -18.08 0.65
C ASP A 194 -8.43 -17.87 -0.33
N ARG A 195 -9.63 -18.33 0.04
CA ARG A 195 -10.83 -18.08 -0.76
C ARG A 195 -11.25 -16.60 -0.72
N GLY A 196 -11.08 -15.92 0.41
CA GLY A 196 -11.27 -14.47 0.51
C GLY A 196 -10.37 -13.70 -0.46
N ASP A 197 -9.11 -14.09 -0.58
CA ASP A 197 -8.17 -13.50 -1.53
C ASP A 197 -8.60 -13.68 -3.00
N GLU A 198 -9.29 -14.79 -3.32
CA GLU A 198 -9.89 -14.97 -4.65
C GLU A 198 -11.00 -13.93 -4.92
N PHE A 199 -11.86 -13.59 -3.93
CA PHE A 199 -12.85 -12.52 -4.07
C PHE A 199 -12.22 -11.14 -4.28
N ILE A 200 -11.17 -10.81 -3.50
CA ILE A 200 -10.40 -9.57 -3.67
C ILE A 200 -9.81 -9.50 -5.08
N THR A 201 -9.19 -10.59 -5.54
CA THR A 201 -8.60 -10.69 -6.88
C THR A 201 -9.67 -10.59 -7.98
N ALA A 202 -10.85 -11.17 -7.77
CA ALA A 202 -11.96 -11.05 -8.70
C ALA A 202 -12.42 -9.60 -8.84
N LEU A 203 -12.56 -8.85 -7.73
CA LEU A 203 -12.90 -7.42 -7.78
C LEU A 203 -11.84 -6.60 -8.51
N ALA A 204 -10.55 -6.84 -8.24
CA ALA A 204 -9.46 -6.18 -8.96
C ALA A 204 -9.54 -6.41 -10.48
N ARG A 205 -9.80 -7.64 -10.90
CA ARG A 205 -9.98 -8.00 -12.33
C ARG A 205 -11.20 -7.32 -12.94
N SER A 206 -12.32 -7.26 -12.22
CA SER A 206 -13.55 -6.60 -12.67
C SER A 206 -13.33 -5.09 -12.85
N LEU A 207 -12.61 -4.44 -11.94
CA LEU A 207 -12.20 -3.04 -12.06
C LEU A 207 -11.30 -2.80 -13.28
N HIS A 208 -10.33 -3.67 -13.53
CA HIS A 208 -9.48 -3.57 -14.72
C HIS A 208 -10.27 -3.69 -16.02
N LYS A 209 -11.18 -4.66 -16.12
CA LYS A 209 -12.05 -4.82 -17.30
C LYS A 209 -12.97 -3.61 -17.49
N ALA A 210 -13.56 -3.11 -16.38
CA ALA A 210 -14.41 -1.93 -16.40
C ALA A 210 -13.64 -0.69 -16.90
N SER A 211 -12.46 -0.46 -16.35
CA SER A 211 -11.57 0.65 -16.77
C SER A 211 -11.22 0.57 -18.27
N ALA A 212 -10.91 -0.62 -18.76
CA ALA A 212 -10.62 -0.82 -20.20
C ALA A 212 -11.85 -0.58 -21.09
N SER A 213 -13.06 -0.90 -20.63
CA SER A 213 -14.30 -0.75 -21.39
C SER A 213 -14.80 0.69 -21.45
N VAL A 214 -14.54 1.51 -20.42
CA VAL A 214 -15.00 2.91 -20.33
C VAL A 214 -14.14 3.85 -21.20
N GLY A 215 -12.90 3.47 -21.47
CA GLY A 215 -12.04 4.22 -22.39
C GLY A 215 -11.28 5.39 -21.73
N LYS A 216 -10.92 6.39 -22.55
CA LYS A 216 -10.15 7.57 -22.10
C LYS A 216 -11.06 8.69 -21.60
N PRO A 217 -10.59 9.56 -20.66
CA PRO A 217 -9.27 9.52 -20.00
C PRO A 217 -9.06 8.30 -19.14
N SER A 218 -7.78 7.96 -18.86
CA SER A 218 -7.42 6.78 -18.09
C SER A 218 -7.95 6.86 -16.65
N ILE A 219 -8.54 5.76 -16.21
CA ILE A 219 -9.01 5.58 -14.84
C ILE A 219 -7.86 5.07 -13.99
N PHE A 220 -7.60 5.72 -12.86
CA PHE A 220 -6.68 5.20 -11.87
C PHE A 220 -7.41 4.25 -10.93
N LEU A 221 -6.79 3.10 -10.65
CA LEU A 221 -7.30 2.08 -9.73
C LEU A 221 -6.31 1.88 -8.60
N GLY A 222 -6.81 1.71 -7.37
CA GLY A 222 -5.99 1.46 -6.19
C GLY A 222 -6.61 0.41 -5.28
N HIS A 223 -5.76 -0.28 -4.49
CA HIS A 223 -6.16 -1.22 -3.46
C HIS A 223 -5.53 -0.81 -2.14
N ILE A 224 -6.34 -0.30 -1.21
CA ILE A 224 -5.86 0.29 0.05
C ILE A 224 -5.50 -0.80 1.06
N GLY A 225 -6.23 -1.90 1.06
CA GLY A 225 -5.98 -3.07 1.92
C GLY A 225 -7.27 -3.81 2.28
N GLY A 226 -7.15 -5.11 2.56
CA GLY A 226 -8.31 -5.96 2.80
C GLY A 226 -9.27 -5.96 1.62
N ASP A 227 -10.51 -5.59 1.86
CA ASP A 227 -11.60 -5.49 0.88
C ASP A 227 -11.83 -4.05 0.34
N ASP A 228 -10.95 -3.09 0.67
CA ASP A 228 -11.07 -1.67 0.32
C ASP A 228 -10.33 -1.32 -0.98
N PHE A 229 -11.08 -0.84 -1.98
CA PHE A 229 -10.55 -0.37 -3.26
C PHE A 229 -10.90 1.10 -3.51
N VAL A 230 -10.11 1.74 -4.39
CA VAL A 230 -10.35 3.13 -4.82
C VAL A 230 -10.22 3.22 -6.34
N PHE A 231 -11.06 4.05 -6.95
CA PHE A 231 -10.86 4.50 -8.31
C PHE A 231 -10.88 6.03 -8.39
N ILE A 232 -10.15 6.58 -9.38
CA ILE A 232 -10.15 8.01 -9.67
C ILE A 232 -10.39 8.18 -11.17
N CYS A 233 -11.44 8.89 -11.56
CA CYS A 233 -11.86 9.03 -12.94
C CYS A 233 -12.53 10.38 -13.20
N ALA A 234 -12.92 10.67 -14.45
CA ALA A 234 -13.79 11.81 -14.75
C ALA A 234 -15.23 11.56 -14.26
N PRO A 235 -16.01 12.59 -13.94
CA PRO A 235 -17.36 12.44 -13.38
C PRO A 235 -18.33 11.63 -14.27
N ASP A 236 -18.22 11.76 -15.58
CA ASP A 236 -19.05 11.04 -16.56
C ASP A 236 -18.71 9.53 -16.64
N GLN A 237 -17.51 9.14 -16.22
CA GLN A 237 -17.06 7.74 -16.21
C GLN A 237 -17.56 6.95 -14.99
N VAL A 238 -18.02 7.61 -13.92
CA VAL A 238 -18.42 6.96 -12.65
C VAL A 238 -19.49 5.88 -12.86
N LEU A 239 -20.61 6.26 -13.49
CA LEU A 239 -21.74 5.34 -13.66
C LEU A 239 -21.42 4.15 -14.58
N PRO A 240 -20.81 4.35 -15.79
CA PRO A 240 -20.44 3.19 -16.61
C PRO A 240 -19.40 2.29 -15.94
N LEU A 241 -18.40 2.87 -15.25
CA LEU A 241 -17.39 2.10 -14.52
C LEU A 241 -18.01 1.24 -13.41
N THR A 242 -18.80 1.86 -12.55
CA THR A 242 -19.39 1.18 -11.38
C THR A 242 -20.43 0.13 -11.79
N LYS A 243 -21.26 0.42 -12.78
CA LYS A 243 -22.25 -0.53 -13.31
C LYS A 243 -21.57 -1.78 -13.88
N PHE A 244 -20.53 -1.61 -14.69
CA PHE A 244 -19.78 -2.75 -15.23
C PHE A 244 -19.11 -3.53 -14.11
N THR A 245 -18.42 -2.84 -13.18
CA THR A 245 -17.73 -3.47 -12.05
C THR A 245 -18.66 -4.33 -11.22
N VAL A 246 -19.82 -3.81 -10.83
CA VAL A 246 -20.82 -4.54 -10.05
C VAL A 246 -21.25 -5.80 -10.80
N THR A 247 -21.68 -5.67 -12.07
CA THR A 247 -22.19 -6.79 -12.84
C THR A 247 -21.13 -7.88 -13.05
N ASP A 248 -19.89 -7.52 -13.44
CA ASP A 248 -18.81 -8.48 -13.69
C ASP A 248 -18.33 -9.14 -12.38
N PHE A 249 -18.26 -8.35 -11.29
CA PHE A 249 -17.86 -8.87 -9.98
C PHE A 249 -18.90 -9.86 -9.41
N GLU A 250 -20.18 -9.53 -9.41
CA GLU A 250 -21.22 -10.43 -8.91
C GLU A 250 -21.21 -11.77 -9.66
N GLN A 251 -21.10 -11.73 -10.99
CA GLN A 251 -20.94 -12.94 -11.81
C GLN A 251 -19.66 -13.74 -11.51
N ALA A 252 -18.57 -13.06 -11.20
CA ALA A 252 -17.31 -13.70 -10.83
C ALA A 252 -17.40 -14.30 -9.42
N ALA A 253 -17.99 -13.57 -8.47
CA ALA A 253 -18.19 -13.99 -7.09
C ALA A 253 -19.07 -15.24 -6.97
N ASP A 254 -20.14 -15.34 -7.76
CA ASP A 254 -21.01 -16.52 -7.79
C ASP A 254 -20.24 -17.82 -8.03
N ARG A 255 -19.19 -17.77 -8.83
CA ARG A 255 -18.33 -18.92 -9.15
C ARG A 255 -17.35 -19.29 -8.03
N LEU A 256 -17.17 -18.41 -7.06
CA LEU A 256 -16.25 -18.60 -5.93
C LEU A 256 -16.95 -19.22 -4.71
N TYR A 257 -18.28 -19.28 -4.72
CA TYR A 257 -19.04 -20.00 -3.71
C TYR A 257 -19.12 -21.50 -4.02
N ASP A 258 -19.33 -22.30 -2.99
CA ASP A 258 -19.75 -23.69 -3.19
C ASP A 258 -21.14 -23.71 -3.85
N ALA A 259 -21.36 -24.69 -4.75
CA ALA A 259 -22.59 -24.75 -5.56
C ALA A 259 -23.90 -24.66 -4.71
N GLY A 260 -23.92 -25.33 -3.55
CA GLY A 260 -25.09 -25.28 -2.66
C GLY A 260 -25.31 -23.91 -2.01
N ASP A 261 -24.27 -23.10 -1.82
CA ASP A 261 -24.34 -21.74 -1.25
C ASP A 261 -24.79 -20.73 -2.32
N ALA A 262 -24.22 -20.85 -3.52
CA ALA A 262 -24.63 -20.06 -4.68
C ALA A 262 -26.15 -20.29 -5.01
N ASP A 263 -26.58 -21.54 -5.12
CA ASP A 263 -27.97 -21.89 -5.47
C ASP A 263 -29.01 -21.37 -4.47
N ARG A 264 -28.67 -21.35 -3.17
CA ARG A 264 -29.57 -20.86 -2.13
C ARG A 264 -29.46 -19.38 -1.82
N GLY A 265 -28.47 -18.69 -2.37
CA GLY A 265 -28.26 -17.23 -2.24
C GLY A 265 -27.79 -16.74 -0.86
N TYR A 266 -27.27 -17.63 -0.02
CA TYR A 266 -26.69 -17.30 1.29
C TYR A 266 -25.68 -18.33 1.75
N ILE A 267 -24.76 -17.93 2.65
CA ILE A 267 -23.81 -18.79 3.35
C ILE A 267 -24.22 -18.96 4.82
N GLU A 268 -23.89 -20.10 5.42
CA GLU A 268 -24.14 -20.39 6.84
C GLU A 268 -22.88 -20.06 7.66
N VAL A 269 -22.94 -18.99 8.45
CA VAL A 269 -21.83 -18.52 9.30
C VAL A 269 -22.02 -19.05 10.73
N PRO A 270 -21.08 -19.81 11.29
CA PRO A 270 -21.19 -20.27 12.67
C PRO A 270 -20.99 -19.09 13.64
N ASP A 271 -21.87 -18.96 14.65
CA ASP A 271 -21.66 -18.05 15.76
C ASP A 271 -20.73 -18.67 16.84
N ARG A 272 -20.37 -17.87 17.84
CA ARG A 272 -19.51 -18.32 18.95
C ARG A 272 -20.12 -19.46 19.79
N ARG A 273 -21.41 -19.75 19.64
CA ARG A 273 -22.14 -20.80 20.34
C ARG A 273 -22.39 -22.02 19.45
N GLY A 274 -21.90 -22.00 18.21
CA GLY A 274 -22.07 -23.07 17.23
C GLY A 274 -23.41 -23.03 16.47
N ASN A 275 -24.25 -21.99 16.66
CA ASN A 275 -25.44 -21.81 15.87
C ASN A 275 -25.08 -21.27 14.49
N LYS A 276 -25.81 -21.70 13.47
CA LYS A 276 -25.61 -21.24 12.09
C LYS A 276 -26.50 -20.04 11.80
N ASN A 277 -25.88 -18.90 11.52
CA ASN A 277 -26.54 -17.69 11.06
C ASN A 277 -26.46 -17.61 9.54
N ARG A 278 -27.51 -17.10 8.87
CA ARG A 278 -27.49 -16.87 7.43
C ARG A 278 -26.90 -15.51 7.11
N ALA A 279 -25.89 -15.48 6.26
CA ALA A 279 -25.37 -14.27 5.65
C ALA A 279 -25.65 -14.29 4.15
N ALA A 280 -26.24 -13.23 3.60
CA ALA A 280 -26.44 -13.14 2.16
C ALA A 280 -25.08 -13.11 1.44
N LEU A 281 -25.06 -13.42 0.14
CA LEU A 281 -23.86 -13.35 -0.69
C LEU A 281 -23.31 -11.94 -0.73
N VAL A 282 -22.02 -11.79 -1.10
CA VAL A 282 -21.35 -10.49 -1.16
C VAL A 282 -21.99 -9.55 -2.18
N THR A 283 -21.94 -8.29 -1.86
CA THR A 283 -22.32 -7.17 -2.74
C THR A 283 -21.25 -6.09 -2.68
N LEU A 284 -21.34 -5.05 -3.47
CA LEU A 284 -20.40 -3.92 -3.45
C LEU A 284 -21.07 -2.66 -2.92
N SER A 285 -20.47 -2.06 -1.91
CA SER A 285 -20.81 -0.72 -1.46
C SER A 285 -19.82 0.28 -2.03
N ILE A 286 -20.29 1.23 -2.85
CA ILE A 286 -19.48 2.19 -3.55
C ILE A 286 -19.88 3.61 -3.14
N GLY A 287 -18.94 4.34 -2.52
CA GLY A 287 -19.13 5.75 -2.19
C GLY A 287 -18.30 6.63 -3.11
N VAL A 288 -18.87 7.72 -3.63
CA VAL A 288 -18.21 8.59 -4.59
C VAL A 288 -18.26 10.05 -4.14
N ALA A 289 -17.08 10.68 -4.10
CA ALA A 289 -16.94 12.12 -3.97
C ALA A 289 -16.56 12.72 -5.35
N GLN A 290 -17.19 13.83 -5.73
CA GLN A 290 -16.96 14.48 -7.03
C GLN A 290 -16.53 15.94 -6.85
N ALA A 291 -15.43 16.32 -7.53
CA ALA A 291 -15.04 17.69 -7.75
C ALA A 291 -15.50 18.12 -9.15
N THR A 292 -16.49 18.98 -9.23
CA THR A 292 -17.05 19.48 -10.49
C THR A 292 -17.06 21.00 -10.53
N ALA A 293 -17.21 21.60 -11.70
CA ALA A 293 -17.20 23.06 -11.86
C ALA A 293 -18.28 23.75 -10.98
N ASP A 294 -19.48 23.18 -10.95
CA ASP A 294 -20.64 23.70 -10.21
C ASP A 294 -20.84 23.00 -8.85
N GLY A 295 -19.92 22.12 -8.47
CA GLY A 295 -20.02 21.29 -7.28
C GLY A 295 -19.02 21.65 -6.19
N ARG A 296 -18.76 20.68 -5.31
CA ARG A 296 -17.82 20.82 -4.19
C ARG A 296 -16.38 20.93 -4.70
N LYS A 297 -15.61 21.86 -4.15
CA LYS A 297 -14.17 22.00 -4.37
C LYS A 297 -13.44 21.49 -3.16
N PHE A 298 -12.42 20.65 -3.38
CA PHE A 298 -11.59 20.11 -2.33
C PHE A 298 -10.22 20.79 -2.36
N THR A 299 -9.70 21.13 -1.18
CA THR A 299 -8.37 21.74 -1.01
C THR A 299 -7.34 20.76 -0.43
N ASP A 300 -7.79 19.61 0.08
CA ASP A 300 -6.94 18.58 0.69
C ASP A 300 -7.35 17.20 0.16
N PRO A 301 -6.40 16.39 -0.36
CA PRO A 301 -6.66 15.02 -0.82
C PRO A 301 -7.33 14.12 0.24
N ARG A 302 -7.05 14.34 1.52
CA ARG A 302 -7.64 13.58 2.63
C ARG A 302 -9.14 13.81 2.75
N VAL A 303 -9.58 15.03 2.49
CA VAL A 303 -11.00 15.39 2.60
C VAL A 303 -11.83 14.69 1.52
N VAL A 304 -11.38 14.68 0.27
CA VAL A 304 -12.14 14.00 -0.80
C VAL A 304 -12.21 12.50 -0.59
N ILE A 305 -11.14 11.87 -0.09
CA ILE A 305 -11.11 10.45 0.26
C ILE A 305 -12.07 10.18 1.43
N ALA A 306 -12.07 11.03 2.46
CA ALA A 306 -12.97 10.91 3.61
C ALA A 306 -14.44 11.01 3.19
N VAL A 307 -14.79 11.94 2.29
CA VAL A 307 -16.15 12.08 1.75
C VAL A 307 -16.55 10.84 0.95
N ALA A 308 -15.66 10.29 0.10
CA ALA A 308 -15.94 9.04 -0.61
C ALA A 308 -16.18 7.88 0.38
N SER A 309 -15.38 7.79 1.45
CA SER A 309 -15.56 6.79 2.51
C SER A 309 -16.86 6.99 3.30
N GLU A 310 -17.29 8.25 3.54
CA GLU A 310 -18.59 8.55 4.14
C GLU A 310 -19.74 8.07 3.25
N MET A 311 -19.67 8.36 1.95
CA MET A 311 -20.67 7.89 0.99
C MET A 311 -20.69 6.36 0.87
N LYS A 312 -19.55 5.68 1.03
CA LYS A 312 -19.51 4.20 1.14
C LYS A 312 -20.37 3.70 2.32
N LYS A 313 -20.34 4.39 3.47
CA LYS A 313 -21.21 4.03 4.61
C LYS A 313 -22.70 4.21 4.27
N VAL A 314 -23.03 5.24 3.49
CA VAL A 314 -24.40 5.42 2.99
C VAL A 314 -24.79 4.27 2.06
N ALA A 315 -23.89 3.87 1.14
CA ALA A 315 -24.11 2.73 0.26
C ALA A 315 -24.36 1.43 1.05
N LYS A 316 -23.57 1.16 2.11
CA LYS A 316 -23.73 -0.01 2.99
C LYS A 316 -25.09 -0.11 3.69
N SER A 317 -25.83 0.98 3.82
CA SER A 317 -27.17 0.99 4.40
C SER A 317 -28.27 0.57 3.40
N GLN A 318 -27.93 0.45 2.11
CA GLN A 318 -28.85 0.06 1.05
C GLN A 318 -28.78 -1.45 0.78
N PRO A 319 -29.86 -2.09 0.33
CA PRO A 319 -29.85 -3.49 -0.03
C PRO A 319 -29.12 -3.72 -1.37
N GLY A 320 -28.35 -4.79 -1.46
CA GLY A 320 -27.61 -5.17 -2.67
C GLY A 320 -26.41 -4.27 -2.95
N SER A 321 -25.83 -4.39 -4.14
CA SER A 321 -24.76 -3.49 -4.58
C SER A 321 -25.31 -2.09 -4.83
N TYR A 322 -24.67 -1.06 -4.25
CA TYR A 322 -25.16 0.31 -4.32
C TYR A 322 -24.04 1.33 -4.52
N VAL A 323 -24.37 2.38 -5.29
CA VAL A 323 -23.46 3.51 -5.54
C VAL A 323 -24.08 4.78 -4.94
N ALA A 324 -23.44 5.33 -3.91
CA ALA A 324 -23.81 6.60 -3.30
C ALA A 324 -22.85 7.69 -3.76
N ILE A 325 -23.39 8.75 -4.38
CA ILE A 325 -22.60 9.89 -4.87
C ILE A 325 -22.87 11.08 -3.98
N ASP A 326 -21.80 11.75 -3.51
CA ASP A 326 -21.94 13.02 -2.78
C ASP A 326 -22.52 14.11 -3.70
N ARG A 327 -23.68 14.63 -3.33
CA ARG A 327 -24.38 15.71 -4.07
C ARG A 327 -24.35 17.04 -3.35
N ARG A 328 -23.61 17.14 -2.23
CA ARG A 328 -23.48 18.39 -1.48
C ARG A 328 -22.72 19.42 -2.33
N ARG A 329 -23.27 20.59 -2.46
CA ARG A 329 -22.62 21.75 -3.07
C ARG A 329 -21.82 22.42 -1.97
N GLY A 330 -20.59 22.86 -2.26
CA GLY A 330 -19.57 23.51 -1.43
C GLY A 330 -19.88 23.74 0.06
N ASP A 331 -18.90 24.01 0.90
CA ASP A 331 -19.16 24.37 2.30
C ASP A 331 -20.10 25.60 2.31
N GLY A 332 -21.40 25.33 2.22
CA GLY A 332 -22.43 26.34 2.31
C GLY A 332 -22.37 26.92 3.70
N GLU A 333 -22.19 28.21 3.78
CA GLU A 333 -22.86 29.00 4.81
C GLU A 333 -24.30 28.45 4.87
N ASP A 334 -24.64 27.78 5.96
CA ASP A 334 -26.03 27.57 6.35
C ASP A 334 -26.57 28.97 6.55
N GLU A 335 -27.25 29.51 5.55
CA GLU A 335 -28.16 30.63 5.75
C GLU A 335 -29.34 30.10 6.56
N ASP A 336 -29.51 30.72 7.75
CA ASP A 336 -30.61 30.58 8.70
C ASP A 336 -32.03 30.53 8.05
#